data_cc8bb241653f6a28416c8f2b6777dfe3
#
_entry.id   cc8bb241653f6a28416c8f2b6777dfe3
#
_cell.length_a   1.000
_cell.length_b   1.000
_cell.length_c   1.000
_cell.angle_alpha   90.00
_cell.angle_beta   90.00
_cell.angle_gamma   90.00
#
_symmetry.space_group_name_H-M   'P 1'
#
loop_
_entity.id
_entity.type
_entity.pdbx_description
1 polymer ?
#
loop_
_entity_poly.entity_id
_entity_poly.type
_entity_poly.pdbx_seq_one_letter_code
_entity_poly.pdbx_strand_id
1 'polypeptide(L)'
;MYRILVLLFITKFSFAQTNLKGTVSDGQTKETLIGANIVIKGENKGTSTNVNGKFSISTNKTYPLEIIISYLGYENKKITVDKNEQLNIYLFPNTKKLNEVKVVDNRITQKQKEAALTVEALDIIAIKSTPSANFYDALGSLKGVDISSASLGFKVINTRGFNSTSPVRSLQIIDGVDNQAPGLNFSLGNFLGASELDIMKVEIIQGASSAYYGPSAFNGVISMTTRSPFLQPGLSVQYKFGSRRLFETSFRFADVLQNKDGKNKFGYKINFSYLQANDWEADNLSPVEESPLASNPGGYDAVNIYGDEDLTGSINDYETETDNRYYIGEGLGIFHRTGYQEKDIVDYNTNNLKFATGLHYLIEEDLELIYSLNYGTGTTVYQGDNRFSLKGIEFLQNKLELNKKDKFFI
;
A
#
# COMPACT_ATOMS: atom_id res chain seq x y z
N MET A 1 66.39 -6.11 36.95
CA MET A 1 65.26 -5.51 36.14
C MET A 1 65.02 -6.40 34.97
N TYR A 2 64.13 -7.35 35.10
CA TYR A 2 63.66 -8.22 33.96
C TYR A 2 62.29 -7.79 33.49
N ARG A 3 62.20 -7.31 32.24
CA ARG A 3 60.90 -7.05 31.57
C ARG A 3 60.43 -8.35 30.94
N ILE A 4 59.35 -8.91 31.48
CA ILE A 4 58.65 -10.04 30.89
C ILE A 4 57.72 -9.49 29.81
N LEU A 5 58.02 -9.83 28.56
CA LEU A 5 57.19 -9.52 27.40
C LEU A 5 56.13 -10.63 27.30
N VAL A 6 54.87 -10.35 27.68
CA VAL A 6 53.74 -11.26 27.49
C VAL A 6 53.24 -11.10 26.06
N LEU A 7 53.53 -12.07 25.21
CA LEU A 7 53.00 -12.17 23.87
C LEU A 7 51.60 -12.78 23.97
N LEU A 8 50.58 -11.94 23.82
CA LEU A 8 49.18 -12.40 23.74
C LEU A 8 48.94 -12.99 22.33
N PHE A 9 48.86 -14.31 22.22
CA PHE A 9 48.41 -15.02 21.02
C PHE A 9 46.89 -14.83 20.90
N ILE A 10 46.44 -13.88 20.12
CA ILE A 10 45.03 -13.78 19.68
C ILE A 10 44.85 -14.80 18.57
N THR A 11 44.39 -15.99 18.90
CA THR A 11 43.89 -16.97 17.93
C THR A 11 42.59 -16.44 17.35
N LYS A 12 42.67 -15.89 16.13
CA LYS A 12 41.46 -15.62 15.33
C LYS A 12 40.85 -16.95 14.94
N PHE A 13 39.74 -17.31 15.59
CA PHE A 13 38.88 -18.36 15.08
C PHE A 13 38.26 -17.86 13.75
N SER A 14 38.88 -18.21 12.62
CA SER A 14 38.27 -18.04 11.31
C SER A 14 37.16 -19.10 11.17
N PHE A 15 35.92 -18.71 11.40
CA PHE A 15 34.80 -19.52 10.94
C PHE A 15 34.81 -19.50 9.40
N ALA A 16 35.01 -20.64 8.79
CA ALA A 16 34.90 -20.77 7.33
C ALA A 16 33.44 -20.53 6.93
N GLN A 17 33.17 -19.34 6.41
CA GLN A 17 31.84 -18.99 5.94
C GLN A 17 31.63 -19.54 4.52
N THR A 18 30.63 -20.41 4.36
CA THR A 18 30.24 -20.93 3.06
C THR A 18 29.45 -19.87 2.31
N ASN A 19 29.86 -19.57 1.09
CA ASN A 19 29.21 -18.56 0.25
C ASN A 19 28.66 -19.20 -1.03
N LEU A 20 27.34 -19.24 -1.16
CA LEU A 20 26.65 -19.72 -2.35
C LEU A 20 26.35 -18.57 -3.29
N LYS A 21 26.66 -18.76 -4.57
CA LYS A 21 26.39 -17.79 -5.64
C LYS A 21 25.73 -18.49 -6.81
N GLY A 22 24.84 -17.77 -7.48
CA GLY A 22 24.19 -18.33 -8.65
C GLY A 22 23.35 -17.33 -9.41
N THR A 23 22.72 -17.83 -10.46
CA THR A 23 21.77 -17.08 -11.29
C THR A 23 20.47 -17.88 -11.40
N VAL A 24 19.35 -17.20 -11.29
CA VAL A 24 18.02 -17.79 -11.49
C VAL A 24 17.43 -17.25 -12.78
N SER A 25 16.97 -18.13 -13.65
CA SER A 25 16.39 -17.79 -14.95
C SER A 25 15.11 -18.60 -15.21
N ASP A 26 14.27 -18.08 -16.07
CA ASP A 26 13.13 -18.81 -16.62
C ASP A 26 13.63 -20.00 -17.47
N GLY A 27 13.04 -21.16 -17.22
CA GLY A 27 13.42 -22.40 -17.94
C GLY A 27 13.00 -22.41 -19.41
N GLN A 28 12.00 -21.62 -19.80
CA GLN A 28 11.47 -21.54 -21.15
C GLN A 28 12.10 -20.37 -21.94
N THR A 29 12.01 -19.15 -21.41
CA THR A 29 12.46 -17.93 -22.11
C THR A 29 13.94 -17.67 -21.95
N LYS A 30 14.60 -18.28 -20.95
CA LYS A 30 15.99 -18.03 -20.54
C LYS A 30 16.25 -16.63 -19.97
N GLU A 31 15.22 -15.84 -19.80
CA GLU A 31 15.34 -14.54 -19.16
C GLU A 31 15.66 -14.68 -17.68
N THR A 32 16.42 -13.74 -17.13
CA THR A 32 16.79 -13.76 -15.73
C THR A 32 15.62 -13.35 -14.84
N LEU A 33 15.37 -14.09 -13.77
CA LEU A 33 14.29 -13.82 -12.83
C LEU A 33 14.79 -12.91 -11.71
N ILE A 34 14.25 -11.69 -11.68
CA ILE A 34 14.59 -10.64 -10.70
C ILE A 34 13.71 -10.81 -9.47
N GLY A 35 14.30 -10.83 -8.26
CA GLY A 35 13.54 -10.94 -7.02
C GLY A 35 13.12 -12.37 -6.67
N ALA A 36 13.64 -13.40 -7.35
CA ALA A 36 13.46 -14.78 -6.92
C ALA A 36 14.08 -14.98 -5.53
N ASN A 37 13.35 -15.61 -4.62
CA ASN A 37 13.79 -15.86 -3.26
C ASN A 37 14.58 -17.17 -3.17
N ILE A 38 15.71 -17.12 -2.48
CA ILE A 38 16.58 -18.26 -2.19
C ILE A 38 16.70 -18.38 -0.67
N VAL A 39 16.30 -19.52 -0.11
CA VAL A 39 16.36 -19.81 1.32
C VAL A 39 17.13 -21.09 1.55
N ILE A 40 18.02 -21.10 2.54
CA ILE A 40 18.73 -22.30 2.98
C ILE A 40 17.82 -23.04 3.97
N LYS A 41 17.51 -24.31 3.68
CA LYS A 41 16.64 -25.11 4.54
C LYS A 41 17.22 -25.25 5.95
N GLY A 42 16.37 -24.92 6.94
CA GLY A 42 16.76 -24.93 8.36
C GLY A 42 17.65 -23.77 8.77
N GLU A 43 17.65 -22.67 8.00
CA GLU A 43 18.15 -21.37 8.41
C GLU A 43 17.10 -20.29 8.18
N ASN A 44 17.15 -19.23 8.99
CA ASN A 44 16.33 -18.04 8.81
C ASN A 44 16.96 -17.04 7.82
N LYS A 45 17.96 -17.48 7.06
CA LYS A 45 18.65 -16.63 6.10
C LYS A 45 18.16 -16.94 4.69
N GLY A 46 17.69 -15.89 4.04
CA GLY A 46 17.35 -15.89 2.63
C GLY A 46 18.00 -14.71 1.92
N THR A 47 18.02 -14.78 0.61
CA THR A 47 18.42 -13.69 -0.29
C THR A 47 17.49 -13.68 -1.49
N SER A 48 17.49 -12.58 -2.23
CA SER A 48 16.77 -12.50 -3.50
C SER A 48 17.72 -12.17 -4.64
N THR A 49 17.32 -12.55 -5.85
CA THR A 49 18.08 -12.22 -7.05
C THR A 49 18.03 -10.72 -7.36
N ASN A 50 19.14 -10.19 -7.83
CA ASN A 50 19.26 -8.81 -8.28
C ASN A 50 18.71 -8.61 -9.70
N VAL A 51 18.87 -7.40 -10.27
CA VAL A 51 18.42 -7.04 -11.63
C VAL A 51 18.99 -7.90 -12.74
N ASN A 52 20.08 -8.61 -12.50
CA ASN A 52 20.71 -9.56 -13.45
C ASN A 52 20.36 -11.01 -13.10
N GLY A 53 19.36 -11.26 -12.25
CA GLY A 53 18.99 -12.59 -11.79
C GLY A 53 20.02 -13.27 -10.89
N LYS A 54 21.06 -12.56 -10.42
CA LYS A 54 22.15 -13.13 -9.62
C LYS A 54 21.86 -13.00 -8.13
N PHE A 55 22.24 -14.04 -7.36
CA PHE A 55 22.19 -14.05 -5.91
C PHE A 55 23.53 -14.40 -5.29
N SER A 56 23.71 -14.00 -4.04
CA SER A 56 24.79 -14.43 -3.15
C SER A 56 24.24 -14.56 -1.74
N ILE A 57 24.50 -15.69 -1.08
CA ILE A 57 24.08 -15.95 0.29
C ILE A 57 25.21 -16.64 1.05
N SER A 58 25.47 -16.17 2.27
CA SER A 58 26.52 -16.71 3.13
C SER A 58 25.90 -17.43 4.33
N THR A 59 26.43 -18.61 4.63
CA THR A 59 25.99 -19.45 5.75
C THR A 59 27.18 -20.00 6.54
N ASN A 60 26.96 -20.34 7.80
CA ASN A 60 27.92 -21.04 8.65
C ASN A 60 27.78 -22.57 8.57
N LYS A 61 26.82 -23.07 7.78
CA LYS A 61 26.67 -24.52 7.55
C LYS A 61 27.67 -25.01 6.53
N THR A 62 28.06 -26.27 6.67
CA THR A 62 28.89 -26.99 5.72
C THR A 62 28.04 -27.73 4.69
N TYR A 63 28.61 -28.04 3.55
CA TYR A 63 27.97 -28.89 2.53
C TYR A 63 27.69 -30.30 3.06
N PRO A 64 26.63 -30.99 2.59
CA PRO A 64 25.66 -30.51 1.58
C PRO A 64 24.65 -29.53 2.13
N LEU A 65 24.24 -28.55 1.30
CA LEU A 65 23.25 -27.55 1.64
C LEU A 65 22.00 -27.74 0.80
N GLU A 66 20.85 -27.83 1.44
CA GLU A 66 19.55 -27.84 0.74
C GLU A 66 19.02 -26.41 0.64
N ILE A 67 18.82 -25.92 -0.58
CA ILE A 67 18.25 -24.60 -0.85
C ILE A 67 16.89 -24.74 -1.49
N ILE A 68 15.99 -23.80 -1.17
CA ILE A 68 14.66 -23.70 -1.74
C ILE A 68 14.61 -22.39 -2.50
N ILE A 69 14.29 -22.46 -3.78
CA ILE A 69 14.13 -21.31 -4.66
C ILE A 69 12.65 -21.18 -4.99
N SER A 70 12.12 -19.97 -4.79
CA SER A 70 10.72 -19.66 -5.09
C SER A 70 10.61 -18.34 -5.84
N TYR A 71 9.67 -18.28 -6.77
CA TYR A 71 9.34 -17.09 -7.52
C TYR A 71 7.85 -17.09 -7.85
N LEU A 72 7.23 -15.92 -7.81
CA LEU A 72 5.79 -15.81 -8.05
C LEU A 72 5.43 -16.28 -9.47
N GLY A 73 4.45 -17.17 -9.57
CA GLY A 73 4.05 -17.75 -10.86
C GLY A 73 4.89 -18.93 -11.33
N TYR A 74 5.89 -19.37 -10.55
CA TYR A 74 6.79 -20.47 -10.88
C TYR A 74 6.70 -21.60 -9.85
N GLU A 75 7.06 -22.81 -10.27
CA GLU A 75 7.16 -23.93 -9.36
C GLU A 75 8.37 -23.78 -8.42
N ASN A 76 8.16 -24.01 -7.14
CA ASN A 76 9.25 -23.98 -6.16
C ASN A 76 10.25 -25.10 -6.48
N LYS A 77 11.54 -24.77 -6.52
CA LYS A 77 12.61 -25.73 -6.78
C LYS A 77 13.46 -25.95 -5.54
N LYS A 78 13.67 -27.22 -5.20
CA LYS A 78 14.61 -27.63 -4.14
C LYS A 78 15.85 -28.18 -4.80
N ILE A 79 17.02 -27.76 -4.33
CA ILE A 79 18.32 -28.18 -4.86
C ILE A 79 19.25 -28.51 -3.69
N THR A 80 19.92 -29.63 -3.76
CA THR A 80 21.03 -29.97 -2.86
C THR A 80 22.34 -29.53 -3.51
N VAL A 81 23.13 -28.77 -2.79
CA VAL A 81 24.42 -28.26 -3.23
C VAL A 81 25.50 -28.96 -2.40
N ASP A 82 26.37 -29.71 -3.06
CA ASP A 82 27.36 -30.56 -2.40
C ASP A 82 28.73 -29.89 -2.25
N LYS A 83 28.98 -28.82 -3.01
CA LYS A 83 30.28 -28.12 -3.02
C LYS A 83 30.09 -26.64 -3.41
N ASN A 84 31.13 -25.85 -3.22
CA ASN A 84 31.16 -24.46 -3.65
C ASN A 84 31.29 -24.35 -5.17
N GLU A 85 30.17 -24.17 -5.86
CA GLU A 85 30.09 -23.93 -7.28
C GLU A 85 29.09 -22.85 -7.64
N GLN A 86 29.25 -22.27 -8.83
CA GLN A 86 28.29 -21.30 -9.34
C GLN A 86 27.05 -22.03 -9.84
N LEU A 87 25.90 -21.71 -9.25
CA LEU A 87 24.63 -22.37 -9.56
C LEU A 87 23.92 -21.65 -10.72
N ASN A 88 23.48 -22.41 -11.71
CA ASN A 88 22.56 -21.95 -12.74
C ASN A 88 21.21 -22.65 -12.52
N ILE A 89 20.23 -21.89 -12.03
CA ILE A 89 18.94 -22.41 -11.61
C ILE A 89 17.87 -21.98 -12.61
N TYR A 90 17.15 -22.96 -13.12
CA TYR A 90 16.02 -22.72 -14.01
C TYR A 90 14.72 -23.05 -13.27
N LEU A 91 13.85 -22.06 -13.17
CA LEU A 91 12.48 -22.23 -12.71
C LEU A 91 11.56 -22.35 -13.92
N PHE A 92 10.52 -23.14 -13.78
CA PHE A 92 9.51 -23.30 -14.82
C PHE A 92 8.22 -22.65 -14.35
N PRO A 93 7.54 -21.91 -15.24
CA PRO A 93 6.23 -21.36 -14.93
C PRO A 93 5.31 -22.48 -14.44
N ASN A 94 4.59 -22.20 -13.39
CA ASN A 94 3.56 -23.13 -12.90
C ASN A 94 2.41 -23.13 -13.91
N THR A 95 2.49 -24.00 -14.92
CA THR A 95 1.50 -24.16 -16.00
C THR A 95 0.23 -24.89 -15.57
N LYS A 96 0.11 -25.26 -14.29
CA LYS A 96 -1.23 -25.45 -13.77
C LYS A 96 -1.95 -24.16 -14.07
N LYS A 97 -2.89 -24.20 -15.05
CA LYS A 97 -3.77 -23.10 -15.46
C LYS A 97 -3.88 -22.17 -14.28
N LEU A 98 -3.59 -20.89 -14.46
CA LEU A 98 -3.98 -19.88 -13.50
C LEU A 98 -5.48 -20.10 -13.27
N ASN A 99 -5.78 -21.07 -12.39
CA ASN A 99 -7.07 -21.09 -11.76
C ASN A 99 -7.14 -19.72 -11.18
N GLU A 100 -8.07 -18.91 -11.68
CA GLU A 100 -8.52 -17.65 -11.16
C GLU A 100 -7.64 -17.14 -10.03
N VAL A 101 -7.02 -15.98 -10.20
CA VAL A 101 -6.30 -15.33 -9.09
C VAL A 101 -7.19 -15.49 -7.87
N LYS A 102 -6.89 -16.50 -7.04
CA LYS A 102 -7.65 -16.70 -5.81
C LYS A 102 -7.43 -15.44 -5.00
N VAL A 103 -8.42 -14.58 -4.98
CA VAL A 103 -8.47 -13.49 -4.04
C VAL A 103 -8.39 -14.15 -2.67
N VAL A 104 -7.23 -14.08 -2.04
CA VAL A 104 -7.04 -14.60 -0.69
C VAL A 104 -7.54 -13.51 0.25
N ASP A 105 -8.81 -13.23 0.13
CA ASP A 105 -9.51 -12.44 1.12
C ASP A 105 -10.19 -13.40 2.09
N ASN A 106 -9.76 -13.29 3.33
CA ASN A 106 -10.28 -14.11 4.42
C ASN A 106 -11.76 -13.85 4.73
N ARG A 107 -12.36 -12.81 4.17
CA ARG A 107 -13.79 -12.52 4.30
C ARG A 107 -14.67 -13.28 3.31
N ILE A 108 -14.07 -13.92 2.30
CA ILE A 108 -14.82 -14.57 1.22
C ILE A 108 -14.82 -16.07 1.40
N THR A 109 -16.01 -16.68 1.44
CA THR A 109 -16.18 -18.14 1.43
C THR A 109 -15.71 -18.74 0.10
N GLN A 110 -15.41 -20.06 0.07
CA GLN A 110 -14.98 -20.73 -1.16
C GLN A 110 -15.99 -20.58 -2.31
N LYS A 111 -17.28 -20.58 -2.00
CA LYS A 111 -18.37 -20.37 -2.96
C LYS A 111 -18.38 -18.96 -3.56
N GLN A 112 -17.92 -17.97 -2.80
CA GLN A 112 -17.76 -16.59 -3.26
C GLN A 112 -16.49 -16.42 -4.09
N LYS A 113 -15.44 -17.22 -3.84
CA LYS A 113 -14.22 -17.26 -4.65
C LYS A 113 -14.45 -17.84 -6.05
N GLU A 114 -15.51 -18.61 -6.23
CA GLU A 114 -15.94 -19.16 -7.52
C GLU A 114 -16.80 -18.19 -8.33
N ALA A 115 -17.21 -17.06 -7.72
CA ALA A 115 -17.92 -16.01 -8.45
C ALA A 115 -16.97 -15.31 -9.45
N ALA A 116 -17.47 -15.05 -10.65
CA ALA A 116 -16.72 -14.44 -11.74
C ALA A 116 -16.48 -12.93 -11.50
N LEU A 117 -15.64 -12.58 -10.53
CA LEU A 117 -15.16 -11.23 -10.29
C LEU A 117 -13.95 -10.95 -11.19
N THR A 118 -13.91 -9.79 -11.83
CA THR A 118 -12.73 -9.33 -12.54
C THR A 118 -11.74 -8.81 -11.53
N VAL A 119 -10.59 -9.48 -11.40
CA VAL A 119 -9.52 -9.11 -10.46
C VAL A 119 -8.26 -8.84 -11.24
N GLU A 120 -7.70 -7.66 -11.07
CA GLU A 120 -6.37 -7.28 -11.55
C GLU A 120 -5.43 -7.18 -10.35
N ALA A 121 -4.17 -7.53 -10.52
CA ALA A 121 -3.22 -7.54 -9.41
C ALA A 121 -1.88 -6.91 -9.78
N LEU A 122 -1.30 -6.18 -8.83
CA LEU A 122 0.11 -5.77 -8.84
C LEU A 122 0.86 -6.53 -7.75
N ASP A 123 1.91 -7.20 -8.14
CA ASP A 123 2.83 -7.81 -7.21
C ASP A 123 3.92 -6.84 -6.73
N ILE A 124 4.73 -7.29 -5.79
CA ILE A 124 5.83 -6.50 -5.23
C ILE A 124 6.82 -5.99 -6.27
N ILE A 125 7.00 -6.72 -7.39
CA ILE A 125 7.94 -6.34 -8.44
C ILE A 125 7.36 -5.21 -9.26
N ALA A 126 6.10 -5.35 -9.68
CA ALA A 126 5.37 -4.31 -10.39
C ALA A 126 5.30 -3.02 -9.56
N ILE A 127 5.00 -3.13 -8.25
CA ILE A 127 4.99 -1.99 -7.32
C ILE A 127 6.36 -1.29 -7.28
N LYS A 128 7.45 -2.05 -7.16
CA LYS A 128 8.81 -1.50 -7.08
C LYS A 128 9.32 -0.93 -8.40
N SER A 129 8.88 -1.46 -9.53
CA SER A 129 9.31 -1.03 -10.85
C SER A 129 8.52 0.14 -11.40
N THR A 130 7.43 0.53 -10.75
CA THR A 130 6.62 1.66 -11.19
C THR A 130 7.36 2.98 -10.97
N PRO A 131 7.56 3.77 -12.03
CA PRO A 131 8.27 5.06 -11.94
C PRO A 131 7.35 6.17 -11.44
N SER A 132 6.74 6.00 -10.26
CA SER A 132 5.79 6.93 -9.69
C SER A 132 6.13 7.27 -8.24
N ALA A 133 5.55 8.36 -7.73
CA ALA A 133 5.77 8.79 -6.35
C ALA A 133 5.26 7.76 -5.34
N ASN A 134 4.20 7.05 -5.68
CA ASN A 134 3.63 6.00 -4.84
C ASN A 134 2.99 4.88 -5.69
N PHE A 135 2.78 3.72 -5.10
CA PHE A 135 2.25 2.56 -5.79
C PHE A 135 0.78 2.72 -6.25
N TYR A 136 0.02 3.67 -5.70
CA TYR A 136 -1.33 3.97 -6.16
C TYR A 136 -1.34 4.44 -7.62
N ASP A 137 -0.32 5.18 -8.04
CA ASP A 137 -0.20 5.59 -9.44
C ASP A 137 -0.03 4.37 -10.38
N ALA A 138 0.61 3.31 -9.88
CA ALA A 138 0.75 2.06 -10.61
C ALA A 138 -0.59 1.38 -10.89
N LEU A 139 -1.57 1.56 -10.01
CA LEU A 139 -2.90 0.96 -10.17
C LEU A 139 -3.59 1.48 -11.44
N GLY A 140 -3.31 2.71 -11.87
CA GLY A 140 -3.83 3.26 -13.12
C GLY A 140 -3.30 2.59 -14.39
N SER A 141 -2.26 1.78 -14.29
CA SER A 141 -1.77 0.97 -15.40
C SER A 141 -2.58 -0.32 -15.61
N LEU A 142 -3.42 -0.68 -14.64
CA LEU A 142 -4.25 -1.86 -14.71
C LEU A 142 -5.42 -1.63 -15.66
N LYS A 143 -5.82 -2.68 -16.35
CA LYS A 143 -6.90 -2.60 -17.34
C LYS A 143 -8.23 -2.25 -16.66
N GLY A 144 -8.92 -1.24 -17.17
CA GLY A 144 -10.22 -0.81 -16.67
C GLY A 144 -10.17 -0.09 -15.33
N VAL A 145 -9.01 0.47 -14.97
CA VAL A 145 -8.79 1.28 -13.78
C VAL A 145 -8.43 2.70 -14.19
N ASP A 146 -9.14 3.67 -13.65
CA ASP A 146 -8.90 5.09 -13.82
C ASP A 146 -8.54 5.73 -12.47
N ILE A 147 -7.67 6.73 -12.47
CA ILE A 147 -7.23 7.43 -11.26
C ILE A 147 -7.59 8.90 -11.35
N SER A 148 -8.30 9.39 -10.34
CA SER A 148 -8.47 10.81 -10.10
C SER A 148 -7.57 11.24 -8.94
N SER A 149 -6.69 12.23 -9.18
CA SER A 149 -5.76 12.73 -8.16
C SER A 149 -6.32 13.98 -7.52
N ALA A 150 -6.73 13.89 -6.27
CA ALA A 150 -7.24 15.02 -5.50
C ALA A 150 -6.11 15.82 -4.83
N SER A 151 -5.01 15.15 -4.48
CA SER A 151 -3.80 15.73 -3.90
C SER A 151 -2.60 14.81 -4.13
N LEU A 152 -1.41 15.20 -3.66
CA LEU A 152 -0.23 14.33 -3.68
C LEU A 152 -0.46 13.01 -2.94
N GLY A 153 -1.09 13.08 -1.77
CA GLY A 153 -1.32 11.93 -0.90
C GLY A 153 -2.65 11.23 -1.14
N PHE A 154 -3.56 11.85 -1.88
CA PHE A 154 -4.93 11.38 -1.97
C PHE A 154 -5.35 11.10 -3.41
N LYS A 155 -5.58 9.82 -3.70
CA LYS A 155 -5.97 9.34 -5.02
C LYS A 155 -7.22 8.49 -4.92
N VAL A 156 -8.16 8.76 -5.82
CA VAL A 156 -9.40 8.01 -5.97
C VAL A 156 -9.24 7.02 -7.11
N ILE A 157 -9.45 5.75 -6.81
CA ILE A 157 -9.41 4.67 -7.78
C ILE A 157 -10.83 4.41 -8.27
N ASN A 158 -11.00 4.48 -9.56
CA ASN A 158 -12.25 4.21 -10.25
C ASN A 158 -12.11 2.98 -11.14
N THR A 159 -13.20 2.24 -11.36
CA THR A 159 -13.16 1.04 -12.20
C THR A 159 -14.28 1.06 -13.23
N ARG A 160 -14.02 0.44 -14.40
CA ARG A 160 -15.00 0.23 -15.49
C ARG A 160 -15.66 1.52 -16.00
N GLY A 161 -14.94 2.64 -15.97
CA GLY A 161 -15.43 3.93 -16.46
C GLY A 161 -16.47 4.64 -15.56
N PHE A 162 -16.72 4.11 -14.36
CA PHE A 162 -17.56 4.79 -13.36
C PHE A 162 -16.73 5.82 -12.61
N ASN A 163 -16.33 6.88 -13.29
CA ASN A 163 -15.46 7.89 -12.74
C ASN A 163 -16.17 8.76 -11.71
N SER A 164 -15.51 8.97 -10.59
CA SER A 164 -15.96 9.83 -9.50
C SER A 164 -14.75 10.49 -8.85
N THR A 165 -14.92 11.70 -8.37
CA THR A 165 -13.95 12.38 -7.50
C THR A 165 -14.16 11.99 -6.03
N SER A 166 -15.32 11.39 -5.71
CA SER A 166 -15.65 10.98 -4.35
C SER A 166 -15.12 9.58 -4.03
N PRO A 167 -14.32 9.42 -2.96
CA PRO A 167 -13.72 8.15 -2.57
C PRO A 167 -14.69 7.20 -1.86
N VAL A 168 -15.90 7.62 -1.53
CA VAL A 168 -16.87 6.85 -0.74
C VAL A 168 -17.38 5.58 -1.45
N ARG A 169 -17.10 5.43 -2.73
CA ARG A 169 -17.59 4.32 -3.56
C ARG A 169 -16.58 3.20 -3.75
N SER A 170 -15.36 3.37 -3.26
CA SER A 170 -14.28 2.39 -3.36
C SER A 170 -13.84 1.94 -1.98
N LEU A 171 -13.89 0.64 -1.73
CA LEU A 171 -13.48 0.05 -0.47
C LEU A 171 -11.99 -0.28 -0.50
N GLN A 172 -11.27 0.05 0.56
CA GLN A 172 -9.89 -0.34 0.76
C GLN A 172 -9.77 -1.33 1.92
N ILE A 173 -9.15 -2.47 1.66
CA ILE A 173 -8.94 -3.53 2.64
C ILE A 173 -7.45 -3.79 2.79
N ILE A 174 -6.97 -3.90 4.02
CA ILE A 174 -5.58 -4.28 4.34
C ILE A 174 -5.62 -5.50 5.24
N ASP A 175 -5.04 -6.61 4.78
CA ASP A 175 -5.05 -7.91 5.48
C ASP A 175 -6.45 -8.30 6.00
N GLY A 176 -7.47 -8.12 5.16
CA GLY A 176 -8.86 -8.43 5.48
C GLY A 176 -9.59 -7.39 6.35
N VAL A 177 -8.95 -6.31 6.74
CA VAL A 177 -9.56 -5.25 7.56
C VAL A 177 -9.89 -4.05 6.70
N ASP A 178 -11.10 -3.53 6.88
CA ASP A 178 -11.53 -2.28 6.25
C ASP A 178 -10.68 -1.11 6.75
N ASN A 179 -10.09 -0.38 5.81
CA ASN A 179 -9.22 0.77 6.09
C ASN A 179 -9.96 2.11 5.97
N GLN A 180 -11.26 2.13 6.16
CA GLN A 180 -12.02 3.37 6.20
C GLN A 180 -11.71 4.16 7.45
N ALA A 181 -11.57 5.47 7.29
CA ALA A 181 -11.41 6.37 8.43
C ALA A 181 -12.77 6.53 9.14
N PRO A 182 -12.85 6.22 10.46
CA PRO A 182 -14.08 6.44 11.22
C PRO A 182 -14.54 7.89 11.13
N GLY A 183 -15.83 8.09 10.92
CA GLY A 183 -16.44 9.41 10.79
C GLY A 183 -16.38 10.01 9.37
N LEU A 184 -15.39 9.67 8.56
CA LEU A 184 -15.33 10.08 7.15
C LEU A 184 -16.04 9.09 6.22
N ASN A 185 -16.18 7.85 6.66
CA ASN A 185 -16.84 6.77 5.95
C ASN A 185 -16.23 6.42 4.57
N PHE A 186 -14.95 6.68 4.39
CA PHE A 186 -14.15 6.31 3.23
C PHE A 186 -12.67 6.12 3.60
N SER A 187 -11.93 5.47 2.71
CA SER A 187 -10.48 5.30 2.86
C SER A 187 -9.73 6.53 2.36
N LEU A 188 -8.67 6.91 3.06
CA LEU A 188 -7.82 8.05 2.70
C LEU A 188 -6.70 7.64 1.71
N GLY A 189 -6.98 6.72 0.81
CA GLY A 189 -6.04 6.28 -0.21
C GLY A 189 -4.73 5.75 0.39
N ASN A 190 -3.59 6.27 -0.07
CA ASN A 190 -2.28 5.92 0.48
C ASN A 190 -1.90 6.73 1.74
N PHE A 191 -2.75 7.65 2.17
CA PHE A 191 -2.45 8.50 3.32
C PHE A 191 -2.47 7.74 4.64
N LEU A 192 -3.40 6.79 4.80
CA LEU A 192 -3.46 5.87 5.94
C LEU A 192 -3.18 4.44 5.50
N GLY A 193 -2.86 3.56 6.45
CA GLY A 193 -2.70 2.13 6.24
C GLY A 193 -1.26 1.68 6.05
N ALA A 194 -1.04 0.64 5.24
CA ALA A 194 0.24 -0.02 5.13
C ALA A 194 1.32 0.86 4.46
N SER A 195 2.55 0.72 4.94
CA SER A 195 3.72 1.25 4.25
C SER A 195 3.96 0.48 2.94
N GLU A 196 4.36 1.17 1.88
CA GLU A 196 4.71 0.56 0.59
C GLU A 196 5.75 -0.57 0.73
N LEU A 197 6.71 -0.41 1.65
CA LEU A 197 7.71 -1.44 1.92
C LEU A 197 7.14 -2.73 2.52
N ASP A 198 5.96 -2.69 3.13
CA ASP A 198 5.32 -3.87 3.71
C ASP A 198 4.28 -4.52 2.79
N ILE A 199 3.95 -3.89 1.66
CA ILE A 199 2.98 -4.45 0.73
C ILE A 199 3.62 -5.57 -0.08
N MET A 200 2.96 -6.72 -0.09
CA MET A 200 3.31 -7.89 -0.90
C MET A 200 2.58 -7.87 -2.23
N LYS A 201 1.29 -7.57 -2.19
CA LYS A 201 0.39 -7.60 -3.35
C LYS A 201 -0.76 -6.60 -3.15
N VAL A 202 -1.19 -5.99 -4.23
CA VAL A 202 -2.42 -5.20 -4.30
C VAL A 202 -3.32 -5.82 -5.37
N GLU A 203 -4.56 -6.09 -5.03
CA GLU A 203 -5.59 -6.60 -5.92
C GLU A 203 -6.70 -5.57 -6.05
N ILE A 204 -7.14 -5.32 -7.28
CA ILE A 204 -8.32 -4.52 -7.56
C ILE A 204 -9.43 -5.44 -8.05
N ILE A 205 -10.46 -5.56 -7.25
CA ILE A 205 -11.71 -6.23 -7.63
C ILE A 205 -12.59 -5.17 -8.27
N GLN A 206 -12.79 -5.28 -9.58
CA GLN A 206 -13.44 -4.26 -10.37
C GLN A 206 -14.96 -4.36 -10.33
N GLY A 207 -15.60 -3.19 -10.28
CA GLY A 207 -17.04 -3.05 -10.34
C GLY A 207 -17.76 -3.28 -9.02
N ALA A 208 -19.07 -3.39 -9.09
CA ALA A 208 -19.92 -3.52 -7.90
C ALA A 208 -19.72 -4.87 -7.21
N SER A 209 -19.14 -4.84 -6.03
CA SER A 209 -18.81 -6.00 -5.20
C SER A 209 -19.45 -5.94 -3.81
N SER A 210 -20.43 -5.07 -3.63
CA SER A 210 -21.07 -4.79 -2.33
C SER A 210 -21.73 -6.02 -1.70
N ALA A 211 -22.20 -6.98 -2.51
CA ALA A 211 -22.76 -8.24 -2.01
C ALA A 211 -21.74 -9.08 -1.23
N TYR A 212 -20.44 -8.89 -1.50
CA TYR A 212 -19.35 -9.64 -0.87
C TYR A 212 -18.62 -8.81 0.19
N TYR A 213 -18.45 -7.52 -0.05
CA TYR A 213 -17.56 -6.65 0.72
C TYR A 213 -18.28 -5.57 1.52
N GLY A 214 -19.57 -5.37 1.30
CA GLY A 214 -20.36 -4.36 2.00
C GLY A 214 -20.58 -3.06 1.22
N PRO A 215 -21.15 -2.03 1.84
CA PRO A 215 -21.78 -0.90 1.16
C PRO A 215 -20.81 -0.04 0.35
N SER A 216 -19.59 0.15 0.79
CA SER A 216 -18.61 1.01 0.10
C SER A 216 -17.95 0.36 -1.12
N ALA A 217 -18.22 -0.92 -1.40
CA ALA A 217 -17.66 -1.65 -2.53
C ALA A 217 -18.48 -1.51 -3.82
N PHE A 218 -18.94 -0.30 -4.14
CA PHE A 218 -19.75 -0.03 -5.32
C PHE A 218 -18.90 0.12 -6.60
N ASN A 219 -17.79 0.86 -6.51
CA ASN A 219 -16.89 1.14 -7.64
C ASN A 219 -15.60 0.30 -7.60
N GLY A 220 -15.58 -0.72 -6.77
CA GLY A 220 -14.49 -1.67 -6.65
C GLY A 220 -13.92 -1.80 -5.25
N VAL A 221 -13.03 -2.77 -5.10
CA VAL A 221 -12.31 -3.04 -3.85
C VAL A 221 -10.82 -3.04 -4.13
N ILE A 222 -10.07 -2.31 -3.32
CA ILE A 222 -8.61 -2.32 -3.31
C ILE A 222 -8.19 -3.20 -2.13
N SER A 223 -7.74 -4.42 -2.41
CA SER A 223 -7.31 -5.37 -1.40
C SER A 223 -5.78 -5.45 -1.36
N MET A 224 -5.20 -5.14 -0.21
CA MET A 224 -3.77 -5.16 0.03
C MET A 224 -3.41 -6.30 0.96
N THR A 225 -2.38 -7.03 0.60
CA THR A 225 -1.78 -8.05 1.45
C THR A 225 -0.40 -7.61 1.87
N THR A 226 -0.12 -7.62 3.16
CA THR A 226 1.19 -7.26 3.69
C THR A 226 2.14 -8.46 3.74
N ARG A 227 3.44 -8.17 3.87
CA ARG A 227 4.49 -9.19 3.91
C ARG A 227 4.49 -9.92 5.23
N SER A 228 4.46 -11.26 5.17
CA SER A 228 4.67 -12.10 6.34
C SER A 228 6.12 -12.04 6.81
N PRO A 229 6.39 -11.94 8.13
CA PRO A 229 7.75 -12.05 8.66
C PRO A 229 8.37 -13.42 8.41
N PHE A 230 7.57 -14.49 8.35
CA PHE A 230 8.05 -15.84 8.08
C PHE A 230 8.54 -16.04 6.65
N LEU A 231 7.96 -15.33 5.69
CA LEU A 231 8.32 -15.46 4.27
C LEU A 231 9.36 -14.44 3.84
N GLN A 232 9.36 -13.26 4.45
CA GLN A 232 10.23 -12.14 4.07
C GLN A 232 10.80 -11.44 5.30
N PRO A 233 11.68 -12.12 6.06
CA PRO A 233 12.45 -11.48 7.11
C PRO A 233 13.49 -10.51 6.53
N GLY A 234 14.04 -9.66 7.38
CA GLY A 234 15.13 -8.75 7.05
C GLY A 234 14.76 -7.29 7.07
N LEU A 235 15.72 -6.45 6.73
CA LEU A 235 15.65 -5.00 6.72
C LEU A 235 15.40 -4.49 5.30
N SER A 236 14.46 -3.56 5.18
CA SER A 236 14.25 -2.75 3.97
C SER A 236 14.21 -1.29 4.34
N VAL A 237 14.90 -0.45 3.59
CA VAL A 237 14.92 1.01 3.77
C VAL A 237 14.72 1.66 2.42
N GLN A 238 13.96 2.74 2.39
CA GLN A 238 13.68 3.51 1.19
C GLN A 238 13.74 5.00 1.50
N TYR A 239 14.32 5.76 0.58
CA TYR A 239 14.29 7.21 0.55
C TYR A 239 13.80 7.68 -0.81
N LYS A 240 12.88 8.63 -0.82
CA LYS A 240 12.40 9.29 -2.04
C LYS A 240 12.55 10.80 -1.90
N PHE A 241 13.00 11.43 -2.97
CA PHE A 241 13.09 12.88 -3.10
C PHE A 241 12.43 13.29 -4.41
N GLY A 242 11.77 14.43 -4.42
CA GLY A 242 11.08 14.90 -5.60
C GLY A 242 10.83 16.40 -5.61
N SER A 243 10.14 16.84 -6.63
CA SER A 243 9.62 18.20 -6.73
C SER A 243 8.68 18.50 -5.56
N ARG A 244 8.29 19.77 -5.38
CA ARG A 244 7.42 20.23 -4.29
C ARG A 244 7.94 19.87 -2.89
N ARG A 245 9.26 19.90 -2.72
CA ARG A 245 9.95 19.55 -1.47
C ARG A 245 9.59 18.13 -0.96
N LEU A 246 9.22 17.23 -1.88
CA LEU A 246 8.92 15.84 -1.51
C LEU A 246 10.16 15.19 -0.87
N PHE A 247 9.94 14.72 0.33
CA PHE A 247 10.83 13.85 1.07
C PHE A 247 10.02 12.71 1.68
N GLU A 248 10.39 11.48 1.38
CA GLU A 248 9.80 10.31 2.01
C GLU A 248 10.92 9.39 2.49
N THR A 249 10.81 8.91 3.71
CA THR A 249 11.65 7.86 4.26
C THR A 249 10.79 6.74 4.80
N SER A 250 11.17 5.52 4.47
CA SER A 250 10.46 4.34 4.94
C SER A 250 11.44 3.27 5.40
N PHE A 251 11.03 2.56 6.44
CA PHE A 251 11.81 1.51 7.08
C PHE A 251 10.88 0.33 7.37
N ARG A 252 11.35 -0.88 7.07
CA ARG A 252 10.73 -2.13 7.44
C ARG A 252 11.77 -3.07 7.99
N PHE A 253 11.52 -3.62 9.15
CA PHE A 253 12.30 -4.71 9.74
C PHE A 253 11.38 -5.87 10.11
N ALA A 254 11.79 -7.09 9.80
CA ALA A 254 11.09 -8.29 10.21
C ALA A 254 12.09 -9.39 10.53
N ASP A 255 11.78 -10.18 11.55
CA ASP A 255 12.60 -11.32 11.93
C ASP A 255 11.75 -12.45 12.52
N VAL A 256 12.36 -13.61 12.67
CA VAL A 256 11.70 -14.85 13.09
C VAL A 256 12.52 -15.54 14.16
N LEU A 257 11.84 -15.91 15.24
CA LEU A 257 12.42 -16.69 16.32
C LEU A 257 12.00 -18.16 16.17
N GLN A 258 12.97 -19.04 16.29
CA GLN A 258 12.78 -20.49 16.24
C GLN A 258 12.61 -21.08 17.64
N ASN A 259 11.90 -22.20 17.71
CA ASN A 259 11.87 -23.04 18.90
C ASN A 259 13.19 -23.84 19.06
N LYS A 260 13.28 -24.64 20.13
CA LYS A 260 14.46 -25.48 20.40
C LYS A 260 14.75 -26.50 19.30
N ASP A 261 13.75 -26.86 18.51
CA ASP A 261 13.86 -27.84 17.42
C ASP A 261 14.22 -27.17 16.08
N GLY A 262 14.52 -25.86 16.07
CA GLY A 262 14.87 -25.11 14.86
C GLY A 262 13.68 -24.78 13.96
N LYS A 263 12.43 -24.97 14.43
CA LYS A 263 11.24 -24.59 13.67
C LYS A 263 10.82 -23.16 13.99
N ASN A 264 10.38 -22.42 12.97
CA ASN A 264 9.82 -21.09 13.14
C ASN A 264 8.63 -21.14 14.12
N LYS A 265 8.64 -20.26 15.11
CA LYS A 265 7.60 -20.22 16.14
C LYS A 265 6.98 -18.85 16.32
N PHE A 266 7.79 -17.81 16.31
CA PHE A 266 7.35 -16.44 16.48
C PHE A 266 7.98 -15.55 15.42
N GLY A 267 7.17 -14.78 14.73
CA GLY A 267 7.62 -13.78 13.78
C GLY A 267 7.17 -12.39 14.22
N TYR A 268 7.95 -11.38 13.94
CA TYR A 268 7.55 -10.00 14.16
C TYR A 268 8.01 -9.09 13.03
N LYS A 269 7.27 -8.02 12.83
CA LYS A 269 7.62 -6.98 11.88
C LYS A 269 7.30 -5.62 12.44
N ILE A 270 8.11 -4.63 12.07
CA ILE A 270 7.95 -3.22 12.41
C ILE A 270 8.14 -2.42 11.13
N ASN A 271 7.24 -1.48 10.91
CA ASN A 271 7.25 -0.59 9.77
C ASN A 271 7.13 0.85 10.24
N PHE A 272 7.86 1.71 9.59
CA PHE A 272 7.78 3.15 9.77
C PHE A 272 7.84 3.83 8.41
N SER A 273 7.06 4.87 8.22
CA SER A 273 7.12 5.71 7.01
C SER A 273 6.80 7.14 7.40
N TYR A 274 7.58 8.06 6.89
CA TYR A 274 7.35 9.50 7.03
C TYR A 274 7.45 10.16 5.67
N LEU A 275 6.44 10.94 5.31
CA LEU A 275 6.37 11.73 4.09
C LEU A 275 6.15 13.19 4.45
N GLN A 276 6.85 14.07 3.77
CA GLN A 276 6.61 15.52 3.77
C GLN A 276 6.71 16.05 2.34
N ALA A 277 5.77 16.90 1.96
CA ALA A 277 5.77 17.56 0.66
C ALA A 277 4.91 18.81 0.71
N ASN A 278 5.05 19.69 -0.30
CA ASN A 278 4.08 20.74 -0.55
C ASN A 278 3.09 20.23 -1.62
N ASP A 279 1.81 20.27 -1.32
CA ASP A 279 0.77 19.98 -2.29
C ASP A 279 0.65 21.13 -3.31
N TRP A 280 -0.10 20.93 -4.37
CA TRP A 280 -0.38 22.01 -5.32
C TRP A 280 -1.52 22.88 -4.82
N GLU A 281 -1.39 24.17 -5.07
CA GLU A 281 -2.49 25.12 -4.87
C GLU A 281 -3.52 24.93 -5.98
N ALA A 282 -4.78 24.85 -5.61
CA ALA A 282 -5.87 24.93 -6.56
C ALA A 282 -6.25 26.42 -6.71
N ASP A 283 -6.10 26.93 -7.92
CA ASP A 283 -6.24 28.35 -8.25
C ASP A 283 -7.16 28.59 -9.46
N ASN A 284 -8.06 27.65 -9.71
CA ASN A 284 -9.05 27.82 -10.76
C ASN A 284 -10.13 28.83 -10.31
N LEU A 285 -10.00 30.05 -10.76
CA LEU A 285 -10.94 31.12 -10.49
C LEU A 285 -11.96 31.29 -11.63
N SER A 286 -12.12 30.30 -12.50
CA SER A 286 -13.19 30.30 -13.49
C SER A 286 -14.55 30.20 -12.79
N PRO A 287 -15.55 30.94 -13.31
CA PRO A 287 -16.89 30.88 -12.76
C PRO A 287 -17.45 29.44 -12.84
N VAL A 288 -18.17 29.04 -11.82
CA VAL A 288 -18.99 27.82 -11.89
C VAL A 288 -20.23 28.07 -12.75
N GLU A 289 -20.91 26.99 -13.17
CA GLU A 289 -22.09 27.08 -14.04
C GLU A 289 -23.20 27.96 -13.42
N GLU A 290 -23.30 27.92 -12.10
CA GLU A 290 -24.30 28.66 -11.31
C GLU A 290 -23.83 30.08 -10.92
N SER A 291 -22.62 30.46 -11.31
CA SER A 291 -22.09 31.78 -10.97
C SER A 291 -22.89 32.89 -11.65
N PRO A 292 -23.36 33.88 -10.88
CA PRO A 292 -23.94 35.08 -11.50
C PRO A 292 -22.91 35.80 -12.35
N LEU A 293 -23.40 36.64 -13.24
CA LEU A 293 -22.55 37.41 -14.15
C LEU A 293 -21.36 38.05 -13.43
N ALA A 294 -20.16 37.87 -13.97
CA ALA A 294 -18.90 38.37 -13.42
C ALA A 294 -18.88 39.90 -13.16
N SER A 295 -19.90 40.63 -13.63
CA SER A 295 -20.13 42.06 -13.41
C SER A 295 -20.80 42.38 -12.06
N ASN A 296 -21.23 41.37 -11.31
CA ASN A 296 -21.89 41.58 -10.01
C ASN A 296 -20.84 41.56 -8.89
N PRO A 297 -20.44 42.68 -8.29
CA PRO A 297 -19.45 42.71 -7.24
C PRO A 297 -20.01 41.95 -6.01
N GLY A 298 -19.34 40.88 -5.63
CA GLY A 298 -19.75 39.99 -4.55
C GLY A 298 -20.68 38.84 -4.94
N GLY A 299 -21.01 38.70 -6.23
CA GLY A 299 -21.84 37.63 -6.75
C GLY A 299 -21.07 36.64 -7.61
N TYR A 300 -19.78 36.57 -7.45
CA TYR A 300 -18.94 35.70 -8.27
C TYR A 300 -18.55 34.44 -7.49
N ASP A 301 -19.13 33.34 -7.89
CA ASP A 301 -18.76 32.03 -7.45
C ASP A 301 -17.77 31.37 -8.42
N ALA A 302 -16.72 30.78 -7.94
CA ALA A 302 -15.68 30.16 -8.72
C ALA A 302 -15.21 28.85 -8.13
N VAL A 303 -14.63 28.00 -8.99
CA VAL A 303 -14.26 26.62 -8.64
C VAL A 303 -13.42 26.52 -7.37
N ASN A 304 -12.50 27.47 -7.13
CA ASN A 304 -11.64 27.45 -5.94
C ASN A 304 -11.78 28.73 -5.09
N ILE A 305 -13.01 29.22 -4.96
CA ILE A 305 -13.45 30.19 -3.95
C ILE A 305 -14.46 29.49 -3.05
N TYR A 306 -14.31 29.61 -1.75
CA TYR A 306 -15.12 28.87 -0.77
C TYR A 306 -15.71 29.81 0.29
N GLY A 307 -16.90 29.45 0.79
CA GLY A 307 -17.61 30.25 1.78
C GLY A 307 -18.46 31.38 1.21
N ASP A 308 -18.62 31.38 -0.08
CA ASP A 308 -19.51 32.25 -0.84
C ASP A 308 -20.87 31.61 -1.14
N GLU A 309 -21.00 30.33 -0.80
CA GLU A 309 -22.22 29.55 -0.97
C GLU A 309 -23.41 30.24 -0.30
N ASP A 310 -24.47 30.41 -1.05
CA ASP A 310 -25.73 30.94 -0.55
C ASP A 310 -26.47 29.82 0.22
N LEU A 311 -26.87 30.11 1.43
CA LEU A 311 -27.69 29.19 2.22
C LEU A 311 -29.14 29.08 1.71
N THR A 312 -29.54 29.93 0.78
CA THR A 312 -30.91 30.03 0.27
C THR A 312 -31.11 29.31 -1.05
N GLY A 313 -30.08 28.61 -1.57
CA GLY A 313 -30.17 27.85 -2.78
C GLY A 313 -29.36 28.40 -3.95
N SER A 314 -29.35 27.64 -5.04
CA SER A 314 -28.67 28.02 -6.26
C SER A 314 -29.36 29.23 -6.91
N ILE A 315 -28.62 29.89 -7.80
CA ILE A 315 -29.16 30.95 -8.67
C ILE A 315 -30.39 30.46 -9.46
N ASN A 316 -30.46 29.19 -9.77
CA ASN A 316 -31.62 28.60 -10.42
C ASN A 316 -32.89 28.67 -9.56
N ASP A 317 -32.76 28.60 -8.24
CA ASP A 317 -33.88 28.79 -7.32
C ASP A 317 -34.34 30.25 -7.29
N TYR A 318 -33.47 31.16 -7.74
CA TYR A 318 -33.76 32.56 -7.86
C TYR A 318 -34.56 32.91 -9.13
N GLU A 319 -34.32 32.22 -10.23
CA GLU A 319 -35.09 32.41 -11.48
C GLU A 319 -36.52 31.86 -11.37
N THR A 320 -36.76 30.93 -10.48
CA THR A 320 -38.06 30.28 -10.27
C THR A 320 -38.99 31.09 -9.37
N GLU A 321 -38.71 32.32 -9.07
CA GLU A 321 -39.67 33.21 -8.45
C GLU A 321 -39.86 33.18 -6.96
N THR A 322 -40.17 34.27 -6.42
CA THR A 322 -40.99 34.54 -5.21
C THR A 322 -40.42 34.01 -3.89
N ASP A 323 -39.80 32.87 -3.79
CA ASP A 323 -39.37 32.34 -2.49
C ASP A 323 -38.11 33.03 -1.96
N ASN A 324 -37.15 33.35 -2.81
CA ASN A 324 -35.97 34.08 -2.38
C ASN A 324 -36.23 35.55 -2.05
N ARG A 325 -37.18 36.19 -2.73
CA ARG A 325 -37.64 37.52 -2.32
C ARG A 325 -38.28 37.53 -0.93
N TYR A 326 -38.84 36.43 -0.54
CA TYR A 326 -39.47 36.30 0.76
C TYR A 326 -38.44 36.19 1.91
N TYR A 327 -37.30 35.56 1.64
CA TYR A 327 -36.24 35.37 2.65
C TYR A 327 -35.31 36.56 2.78
N ILE A 328 -35.05 37.28 1.70
CA ILE A 328 -34.11 38.42 1.69
C ILE A 328 -34.81 39.76 2.01
N GLY A 329 -36.13 39.77 1.92
CA GLY A 329 -36.93 40.97 2.13
C GLY A 329 -37.03 41.84 0.87
N GLU A 330 -38.25 42.35 0.63
CA GLU A 330 -38.55 43.18 -0.50
C GLU A 330 -37.71 44.46 -0.49
N GLY A 331 -36.92 44.72 -1.58
CA GLY A 331 -36.13 45.91 -1.73
C GLY A 331 -34.68 45.83 -1.30
N LEU A 332 -34.21 44.71 -0.75
CA LEU A 332 -32.78 44.55 -0.37
C LEU A 332 -31.87 44.09 -1.51
N GLY A 333 -32.42 43.64 -2.60
CA GLY A 333 -31.63 43.07 -3.71
C GLY A 333 -30.98 41.73 -3.38
N ILE A 334 -30.12 41.27 -4.27
CA ILE A 334 -29.41 40.01 -4.12
C ILE A 334 -28.12 40.28 -3.38
N PHE A 335 -27.85 39.52 -2.35
CA PHE A 335 -26.59 39.52 -1.63
C PHE A 335 -25.83 38.25 -1.94
N HIS A 336 -24.59 38.40 -2.41
CA HIS A 336 -23.64 37.30 -2.49
C HIS A 336 -22.53 37.55 -1.49
N ARG A 337 -22.08 36.50 -0.85
CA ARG A 337 -20.92 36.59 0.02
C ARG A 337 -19.68 36.47 -0.84
N THR A 338 -18.68 37.28 -0.54
CA THR A 338 -17.36 37.10 -1.09
C THR A 338 -16.68 35.99 -0.37
N GLY A 339 -16.42 34.92 -1.06
CA GLY A 339 -15.70 33.77 -0.50
C GLY A 339 -14.19 34.03 -0.40
N TYR A 340 -13.47 33.01 0.04
CA TYR A 340 -12.03 33.03 0.21
C TYR A 340 -11.37 32.17 -0.84
N GLN A 341 -10.29 32.63 -1.44
CA GLN A 341 -9.48 31.82 -2.34
C GLN A 341 -8.86 30.65 -1.54
N GLU A 342 -8.77 29.49 -2.15
CA GLU A 342 -8.25 28.28 -1.49
C GLU A 342 -6.88 28.51 -0.83
N LYS A 343 -5.98 29.21 -1.51
CA LYS A 343 -4.62 29.50 -1.01
C LYS A 343 -4.58 30.26 0.32
N ASP A 344 -5.67 30.96 0.68
CA ASP A 344 -5.75 31.76 1.90
C ASP A 344 -6.28 30.97 3.09
N ILE A 345 -6.88 29.80 2.84
CA ILE A 345 -7.55 28.99 3.87
C ILE A 345 -7.01 27.58 4.02
N VAL A 346 -6.27 27.06 3.03
CA VAL A 346 -5.76 25.68 3.03
C VAL A 346 -4.28 25.64 3.38
N ASP A 347 -3.91 24.64 4.19
CA ASP A 347 -2.53 24.31 4.47
C ASP A 347 -2.04 23.24 3.50
N TYR A 348 -1.16 23.65 2.58
CA TYR A 348 -0.58 22.77 1.56
C TYR A 348 0.63 21.98 2.04
N ASN A 349 1.02 22.09 3.31
CA ASN A 349 2.09 21.28 3.87
C ASN A 349 1.57 19.88 4.16
N THR A 350 1.63 19.01 3.15
CA THR A 350 1.31 17.61 3.30
C THR A 350 2.38 16.92 4.12
N ASN A 351 1.97 16.29 5.21
CA ASN A 351 2.83 15.42 6.00
C ASN A 351 2.06 14.17 6.39
N ASN A 352 2.78 13.06 6.48
CA ASN A 352 2.18 11.79 6.85
C ASN A 352 3.20 10.93 7.60
N LEU A 353 2.82 10.42 8.74
CA LEU A 353 3.57 9.45 9.49
C LEU A 353 2.74 8.17 9.62
N LYS A 354 3.34 7.04 9.30
CA LYS A 354 2.76 5.71 9.47
C LYS A 354 3.68 4.87 10.34
N PHE A 355 3.08 4.19 11.27
CA PHE A 355 3.74 3.16 12.07
C PHE A 355 2.89 1.92 12.07
N ALA A 356 3.48 0.76 11.81
CA ALA A 356 2.78 -0.51 11.90
C ALA A 356 3.67 -1.58 12.53
N THR A 357 3.05 -2.48 13.27
CA THR A 357 3.72 -3.66 13.81
C THR A 357 2.82 -4.89 13.64
N GLY A 358 3.44 -6.04 13.44
CA GLY A 358 2.77 -7.33 13.37
C GLY A 358 3.53 -8.35 14.22
N LEU A 359 2.79 -9.05 15.06
CA LEU A 359 3.27 -10.16 15.87
C LEU A 359 2.56 -11.42 15.42
N HIS A 360 3.32 -12.44 15.07
CA HIS A 360 2.86 -13.67 14.44
C HIS A 360 3.32 -14.86 15.27
N TYR A 361 2.40 -15.66 15.79
CA TYR A 361 2.72 -16.82 16.59
C TYR A 361 2.12 -18.10 15.98
N LEU A 362 2.97 -19.01 15.55
CA LEU A 362 2.56 -20.32 15.07
C LEU A 362 2.20 -21.22 16.25
N ILE A 363 0.91 -21.41 16.51
CA ILE A 363 0.43 -22.39 17.49
C ILE A 363 0.75 -23.79 17.00
N GLU A 364 0.43 -24.06 15.73
CA GLU A 364 0.75 -25.26 14.93
C GLU A 364 1.36 -24.83 13.59
N GLU A 365 1.81 -25.75 12.76
CA GLU A 365 2.40 -25.42 11.45
C GLU A 365 1.41 -24.74 10.50
N ASP A 366 0.12 -24.98 10.67
CA ASP A 366 -0.98 -24.43 9.87
C ASP A 366 -1.95 -23.55 10.68
N LEU A 367 -1.66 -23.29 11.97
CA LEU A 367 -2.49 -22.45 12.86
C LEU A 367 -1.65 -21.28 13.41
N GLU A 368 -2.01 -20.08 13.01
CA GLU A 368 -1.30 -18.85 13.32
C GLU A 368 -2.19 -17.88 14.10
N LEU A 369 -1.66 -17.32 15.17
CA LEU A 369 -2.24 -16.18 15.88
C LEU A 369 -1.50 -14.93 15.44
N ILE A 370 -2.24 -13.94 14.96
CA ILE A 370 -1.69 -12.69 14.42
C ILE A 370 -2.27 -11.52 15.20
N TYR A 371 -1.40 -10.67 15.74
CA TYR A 371 -1.77 -9.35 16.23
C TYR A 371 -1.12 -8.29 15.37
N SER A 372 -1.92 -7.33 14.90
CA SER A 372 -1.44 -6.20 14.10
C SER A 372 -1.92 -4.89 14.68
N LEU A 373 -1.04 -3.88 14.67
CA LEU A 373 -1.36 -2.51 15.01
C LEU A 373 -0.89 -1.61 13.87
N ASN A 374 -1.77 -0.74 13.41
CA ASN A 374 -1.48 0.31 12.44
C ASN A 374 -1.83 1.67 13.05
N TYR A 375 -0.89 2.58 13.02
CA TYR A 375 -1.07 3.98 13.41
C TYR A 375 -0.69 4.88 12.24
N GLY A 376 -1.53 5.86 11.97
CA GLY A 376 -1.26 6.88 10.96
C GLY A 376 -1.69 8.25 11.46
N THR A 377 -0.90 9.26 11.13
CA THR A 377 -1.25 10.65 11.41
C THR A 377 -0.72 11.54 10.30
N GLY A 378 -1.35 12.71 10.13
CA GLY A 378 -0.82 13.71 9.21
C GLY A 378 -1.82 14.77 8.79
N THR A 379 -1.37 15.57 7.82
CA THR A 379 -2.13 16.66 7.20
C THR A 379 -2.09 16.51 5.70
N THR A 380 -3.22 16.67 5.05
CA THR A 380 -3.34 16.60 3.58
C THR A 380 -4.56 17.39 3.10
N VAL A 381 -4.60 17.66 1.81
CA VAL A 381 -5.78 18.18 1.14
C VAL A 381 -6.54 17.03 0.50
N TYR A 382 -7.85 17.10 0.55
CA TYR A 382 -8.74 16.11 -0.04
C TYR A 382 -9.82 16.80 -0.86
N GLN A 383 -10.16 16.24 -2.01
CA GLN A 383 -11.25 16.67 -2.86
C GLN A 383 -12.35 15.60 -2.87
N GLY A 384 -13.53 15.98 -2.44
CA GLY A 384 -14.77 15.26 -2.68
C GLY A 384 -15.66 16.08 -3.61
N ASP A 385 -16.89 16.32 -3.24
CA ASP A 385 -17.75 17.31 -3.89
C ASP A 385 -17.18 18.71 -3.61
N ASN A 386 -16.69 18.94 -2.39
CA ASN A 386 -15.94 20.11 -1.98
C ASN A 386 -14.48 19.74 -1.65
N ARG A 387 -13.62 20.75 -1.55
CA ARG A 387 -12.24 20.57 -1.14
C ARG A 387 -12.08 20.77 0.35
N PHE A 388 -11.40 19.82 1.01
CA PHE A 388 -11.22 19.78 2.45
C PHE A 388 -9.74 19.82 2.81
N SER A 389 -9.40 20.62 3.82
CA SER A 389 -8.11 20.57 4.49
C SER A 389 -8.19 19.69 5.71
N LEU A 390 -7.55 18.53 5.67
CA LEU A 390 -7.53 17.56 6.75
C LEU A 390 -6.24 17.77 7.55
N LYS A 391 -6.36 18.33 8.76
CA LYS A 391 -5.21 18.66 9.62
C LYS A 391 -5.13 17.74 10.83
N GLY A 392 -3.93 17.21 11.07
CA GLY A 392 -3.64 16.43 12.28
C GLY A 392 -4.55 15.22 12.46
N ILE A 393 -4.93 14.57 11.36
CA ILE A 393 -5.73 13.34 11.44
C ILE A 393 -4.92 12.29 12.18
N GLU A 394 -5.59 11.58 13.08
CA GLU A 394 -5.04 10.42 13.76
C GLU A 394 -5.90 9.19 13.50
N PHE A 395 -5.25 8.08 13.21
CA PHE A 395 -5.89 6.81 12.93
C PHE A 395 -5.14 5.70 13.65
N LEU A 396 -5.87 4.93 14.44
CA LEU A 396 -5.34 3.77 15.15
C LEU A 396 -6.23 2.56 14.87
N GLN A 397 -5.62 1.49 14.36
CA GLN A 397 -6.31 0.25 14.06
C GLN A 397 -5.57 -0.92 14.72
N ASN A 398 -6.31 -1.78 15.37
CA ASN A 398 -5.83 -3.02 15.98
C ASN A 398 -6.58 -4.20 15.39
N LYS A 399 -5.87 -5.29 15.16
CA LYS A 399 -6.43 -6.55 14.69
C LYS A 399 -5.85 -7.70 15.49
N LEU A 400 -6.71 -8.61 15.94
CA LEU A 400 -6.32 -9.92 16.47
C LEU A 400 -6.99 -10.96 15.57
N GLU A 401 -6.22 -11.90 15.04
CA GLU A 401 -6.71 -12.92 14.15
C GLU A 401 -6.14 -14.28 14.52
N LEU A 402 -7.00 -15.29 14.54
CA LEU A 402 -6.61 -16.71 14.58
C LEU A 402 -6.88 -17.30 13.20
N ASN A 403 -5.83 -17.69 12.49
CA ASN A 403 -5.89 -18.19 11.13
C ASN A 403 -5.44 -19.64 11.03
N LYS A 404 -6.34 -20.53 10.63
CA LYS A 404 -6.03 -21.91 10.27
C LYS A 404 -6.01 -22.01 8.76
N LYS A 405 -4.81 -22.20 8.21
CA LYS A 405 -4.57 -22.23 6.76
C LYS A 405 -5.58 -23.11 6.03
N ASP A 406 -6.22 -22.55 4.98
CA ASP A 406 -7.20 -23.20 4.11
C ASP A 406 -8.46 -23.76 4.82
N LYS A 407 -8.71 -23.36 6.08
CA LYS A 407 -9.86 -23.86 6.85
C LYS A 407 -10.75 -22.74 7.40
N PHE A 408 -10.20 -21.88 8.25
CA PHE A 408 -10.95 -20.79 8.86
C PHE A 408 -10.02 -19.66 9.32
N PHE A 409 -10.62 -18.52 9.56
CA PHE A 409 -10.04 -17.40 10.32
C PHE A 409 -11.11 -16.81 11.25
N ILE A 410 -10.71 -16.28 12.35
CA ILE A 410 -11.54 -15.62 13.36
C ILE A 410 -10.87 -14.34 13.81
#